data_8eea19d36de5dd12f474095b721bc58b
#
_entry.id   8eea19d36de5dd12f474095b721bc58b
#
_cell.length_a   1.000
_cell.length_b   1.000
_cell.length_c   1.000
_cell.angle_alpha   90.00
_cell.angle_beta   90.00
_cell.angle_gamma   90.00
#
_symmetry.space_group_name_H-M   'P 1'
#
loop_
_entity.id
_entity.type
_entity.pdbx_description
1 polymer ?
#
loop_
_entity_poly.entity_id
_entity_poly.type
_entity_poly.pdbx_seq_one_letter_code
_entity_poly.pdbx_strand_id
1 'polypeptide(L)'
;MAEQKNHNNELNVEDALTQSEAFLVKNKKAIYFTGVESNAKQNLQNLSQSILSFEDGMPIDSEFSSFQSALEFVFKKSLSERICLVIDEYPYVAKSSNSLASTLQLMIDRYKDQSKLFLILCGSSMSYMEDHVLAYKAPLYGRRTAQIKVQPFEFLEACKYFDNFCDEDKAIAYGVVGGTPQYLLQINDKISLKDNIKNIYLNSASFLFEEPTNLLKQEVREPAIYNAIITAVANGASKLSEIASKVGEETSVCSAYIKNLISLEIIKKESPYGEKNSRKTVYSIEDNMFRFWYRFVADNMSIISRGADELAYSRIEPYLSDYMGAVFEEISKQYLWHLLLNGKCPVSFTDIGRWWGTNPKTRTQEEIDIVGFENKTTALFAECKWTNEKVDVGVLDKLIERSNLFNQTERYYYLFSKSGFTQGCAEKALKLGNVKLVEYKDILKG
;
A
#
# COMPACT_ATOMS: atom_id res chain seq x y z
N MET A 1 4.67 30.29 38.49
CA MET A 1 3.46 29.92 37.78
C MET A 1 3.81 29.96 36.31
N ALA A 2 4.12 28.80 35.74
CA ALA A 2 4.35 28.60 34.31
C ALA A 2 3.43 27.48 33.89
N GLU A 3 2.49 27.77 33.03
CA GLU A 3 1.52 26.84 32.50
C GLU A 3 2.23 25.77 31.66
N GLN A 4 2.18 24.52 32.13
CA GLN A 4 2.46 23.37 31.36
C GLN A 4 1.35 23.19 30.31
N LYS A 5 1.66 23.49 29.04
CA LYS A 5 0.86 23.03 27.92
C LYS A 5 1.13 21.53 27.71
N ASN A 6 0.22 20.71 28.19
CA ASN A 6 0.10 19.32 27.82
C ASN A 6 -0.26 19.25 26.32
N HIS A 7 0.69 18.86 25.49
CA HIS A 7 0.44 18.36 24.14
C HIS A 7 0.40 16.83 24.23
N ASN A 8 -0.72 16.29 24.71
CA ASN A 8 -1.09 14.93 24.42
C ASN A 8 -1.84 14.94 23.08
N ASN A 9 -1.11 14.89 21.98
CA ASN A 9 -1.63 14.42 20.72
C ASN A 9 -1.48 12.89 20.72
N GLU A 10 -2.35 12.20 21.44
CA GLU A 10 -2.69 10.82 21.11
C GLU A 10 -3.56 10.86 19.84
N LEU A 11 -2.92 10.79 18.70
CA LEU A 11 -3.58 10.51 17.42
C LEU A 11 -4.03 9.04 17.47
N ASN A 12 -5.31 8.83 17.73
CA ASN A 12 -5.93 7.52 17.64
C ASN A 12 -5.96 7.11 16.15
N VAL A 13 -5.71 5.86 15.86
CA VAL A 13 -5.60 5.31 14.49
C VAL A 13 -6.93 5.36 13.74
N GLU A 14 -8.05 5.18 14.45
CA GLU A 14 -9.39 5.49 13.94
C GLU A 14 -9.49 6.95 13.49
N ASP A 15 -8.71 7.85 14.11
CA ASP A 15 -8.66 9.27 13.75
C ASP A 15 -7.90 9.52 12.42
N ALA A 16 -7.04 8.68 11.91
CA ALA A 16 -6.25 9.01 10.70
C ALA A 16 -7.06 8.80 9.41
N LEU A 17 -7.84 7.74 9.30
CA LEU A 17 -8.83 7.58 8.21
C LEU A 17 -9.99 8.55 8.43
N THR A 18 -10.53 8.62 9.63
CA THR A 18 -11.55 9.59 10.05
C THR A 18 -11.06 11.04 9.91
N GLN A 19 -9.77 11.33 10.09
CA GLN A 19 -9.20 12.66 9.87
C GLN A 19 -9.11 13.03 8.38
N SER A 20 -8.82 12.11 7.47
CA SER A 20 -8.84 12.40 6.03
C SER A 20 -10.26 12.72 5.54
N GLU A 21 -11.25 11.99 6.04
CA GLU A 21 -12.66 12.20 5.74
C GLU A 21 -13.22 13.43 6.47
N ALA A 22 -12.89 13.61 7.74
CA ALA A 22 -13.22 14.80 8.51
C ALA A 22 -12.58 16.06 7.90
N PHE A 23 -11.37 15.96 7.31
CA PHE A 23 -10.74 17.05 6.58
C PHE A 23 -11.52 17.41 5.30
N LEU A 24 -12.04 16.42 4.56
CA LEU A 24 -12.87 16.65 3.37
C LEU A 24 -14.16 17.41 3.69
N VAL A 25 -14.72 17.22 4.88
CA VAL A 25 -15.97 17.87 5.33
C VAL A 25 -15.76 19.05 6.25
N LYS A 26 -14.52 19.34 6.65
CA LYS A 26 -14.17 20.46 7.52
C LYS A 26 -14.71 21.79 6.96
N ASN A 27 -15.46 22.53 7.79
CA ASN A 27 -16.13 23.77 7.41
C ASN A 27 -17.23 23.62 6.34
N LYS A 28 -17.77 22.41 6.13
CA LYS A 28 -18.89 22.16 5.21
C LYS A 28 -20.11 21.69 6.01
N LYS A 29 -21.30 21.91 5.45
CA LYS A 29 -22.53 21.30 5.98
C LYS A 29 -22.49 19.81 5.68
N ALA A 30 -22.14 18.98 6.69
CA ALA A 30 -21.93 17.56 6.50
C ALA A 30 -22.68 16.72 7.55
N ILE A 31 -23.31 15.67 7.07
CA ILE A 31 -23.86 14.58 7.88
C ILE A 31 -22.85 13.44 7.80
N TYR A 32 -22.26 13.07 8.92
CA TYR A 32 -21.30 11.96 9.01
C TYR A 32 -21.96 10.81 9.78
N PHE A 33 -21.99 9.64 9.14
CA PHE A 33 -22.56 8.41 9.71
C PHE A 33 -21.59 7.25 9.50
N THR A 34 -21.18 6.60 10.59
CA THR A 34 -20.36 5.38 10.55
C THR A 34 -21.26 4.16 10.73
N GLY A 35 -21.21 3.26 9.76
CA GLY A 35 -21.86 1.96 9.83
C GLY A 35 -21.20 1.06 10.86
N VAL A 36 -22.00 0.30 11.58
CA VAL A 36 -21.52 -0.67 12.56
C VAL A 36 -21.90 -2.10 12.14
N GLU A 37 -21.08 -3.07 12.50
CA GLU A 37 -21.40 -4.49 12.30
C GLU A 37 -22.56 -4.90 13.23
N SER A 38 -23.78 -4.62 12.79
CA SER A 38 -25.00 -4.83 13.53
C SER A 38 -26.18 -5.04 12.56
N ASN A 39 -27.41 -5.15 13.11
CA ASN A 39 -28.61 -5.30 12.31
C ASN A 39 -29.05 -3.96 11.67
N ALA A 40 -29.96 -4.07 10.68
CA ALA A 40 -30.48 -2.91 9.94
C ALA A 40 -31.13 -1.85 10.84
N LYS A 41 -31.79 -2.27 11.93
CA LYS A 41 -32.47 -1.36 12.85
C LYS A 41 -31.47 -0.46 13.57
N GLN A 42 -30.39 -1.01 14.10
CA GLN A 42 -29.36 -0.24 14.80
C GLN A 42 -28.66 0.75 13.87
N ASN A 43 -28.31 0.30 12.64
CA ASN A 43 -27.70 1.19 11.65
C ASN A 43 -28.65 2.30 11.21
N LEU A 44 -29.96 2.02 11.10
CA LEU A 44 -30.97 3.03 10.80
C LEU A 44 -31.13 4.05 11.94
N GLN A 45 -31.09 3.60 13.20
CA GLN A 45 -31.11 4.49 14.36
C GLN A 45 -29.90 5.43 14.36
N ASN A 46 -28.70 4.89 14.15
CA ASN A 46 -27.47 5.69 14.10
C ASN A 46 -27.51 6.72 12.95
N LEU A 47 -27.96 6.32 11.75
CA LEU A 47 -28.15 7.25 10.63
C LEU A 47 -29.19 8.30 10.96
N SER A 48 -30.31 7.91 11.58
CA SER A 48 -31.36 8.85 11.99
C SER A 48 -30.81 9.90 12.95
N GLN A 49 -30.04 9.48 13.96
CA GLN A 49 -29.39 10.39 14.92
C GLN A 49 -28.41 11.35 14.22
N SER A 50 -27.59 10.84 13.29
CA SER A 50 -26.67 11.70 12.53
C SER A 50 -27.40 12.76 11.71
N ILE A 51 -28.53 12.41 11.06
CA ILE A 51 -29.35 13.34 10.29
C ILE A 51 -30.02 14.35 11.22
N LEU A 52 -30.60 13.90 12.33
CA LEU A 52 -31.35 14.75 13.27
C LEU A 52 -30.41 15.69 14.03
N SER A 53 -29.20 15.25 14.37
CA SER A 53 -28.18 16.12 14.97
C SER A 53 -27.70 17.24 14.04
N PHE A 54 -27.82 17.03 12.72
CA PHE A 54 -27.52 18.05 11.71
C PHE A 54 -28.62 19.12 11.63
N GLU A 55 -29.84 18.81 12.09
CA GLU A 55 -31.01 19.70 12.06
C GLU A 55 -31.23 20.36 13.42
N ASP A 56 -31.06 21.67 13.48
CA ASP A 56 -31.36 22.44 14.70
C ASP A 56 -32.84 22.30 15.08
N GLY A 57 -33.11 21.84 16.30
CA GLY A 57 -34.44 21.85 16.90
C GLY A 57 -35.31 20.61 16.70
N MET A 58 -34.79 19.53 16.15
CA MET A 58 -35.50 18.24 16.09
C MET A 58 -35.35 17.46 17.42
N PRO A 59 -36.41 16.72 17.88
CA PRO A 59 -36.30 15.87 19.05
C PRO A 59 -35.29 14.76 18.86
N ILE A 60 -34.38 14.61 19.81
CA ILE A 60 -33.27 13.63 19.77
C ILE A 60 -33.78 12.17 19.72
N ASP A 61 -35.00 11.91 20.19
CA ASP A 61 -35.59 10.56 20.21
C ASP A 61 -36.39 10.19 18.94
N SER A 62 -36.35 11.03 17.91
CA SER A 62 -37.01 10.73 16.63
C SER A 62 -36.19 9.75 15.81
N GLU A 63 -36.83 8.84 15.10
CA GLU A 63 -36.19 7.84 14.22
C GLU A 63 -36.94 7.79 12.88
N PHE A 64 -36.19 7.70 11.77
CA PHE A 64 -36.79 7.42 10.47
C PHE A 64 -37.30 5.98 10.42
N SER A 65 -38.44 5.77 9.74
CA SER A 65 -39.06 4.46 9.63
C SER A 65 -38.31 3.48 8.70
N SER A 66 -37.42 3.99 7.86
CA SER A 66 -36.63 3.21 6.91
C SER A 66 -35.42 4.00 6.38
N PHE A 67 -34.43 3.26 5.85
CA PHE A 67 -33.31 3.89 5.12
C PHE A 67 -33.81 4.74 3.94
N GLN A 68 -34.91 4.31 3.29
CA GLN A 68 -35.49 5.09 2.20
C GLN A 68 -35.99 6.44 2.69
N SER A 69 -36.73 6.50 3.79
CA SER A 69 -37.24 7.77 4.32
C SER A 69 -36.13 8.69 4.81
N ALA A 70 -35.09 8.13 5.44
CA ALA A 70 -33.93 8.87 5.88
C ALA A 70 -33.14 9.49 4.71
N LEU A 71 -32.85 8.68 3.70
CA LEU A 71 -32.13 9.14 2.50
C LEU A 71 -32.98 10.14 1.70
N GLU A 72 -34.27 9.89 1.52
CA GLU A 72 -35.16 10.81 0.81
C GLU A 72 -35.22 12.19 1.49
N PHE A 73 -35.19 12.22 2.80
CA PHE A 73 -35.10 13.48 3.55
C PHE A 73 -33.82 14.26 3.19
N VAL A 74 -32.66 13.62 3.22
CA VAL A 74 -31.38 14.25 2.90
C VAL A 74 -31.34 14.71 1.43
N PHE A 75 -31.82 13.88 0.49
CA PHE A 75 -31.90 14.26 -0.93
C PHE A 75 -32.82 15.46 -1.15
N LYS A 76 -34.01 15.50 -0.52
CA LYS A 76 -34.93 16.63 -0.65
C LYS A 76 -34.35 17.92 -0.07
N LYS A 77 -33.68 17.82 1.08
CA LYS A 77 -33.01 18.97 1.69
C LYS A 77 -31.89 19.51 0.79
N SER A 78 -31.16 18.62 0.12
CA SER A 78 -30.09 18.99 -0.80
C SER A 78 -30.56 19.70 -2.07
N LEU A 79 -31.86 19.78 -2.34
CA LEU A 79 -32.39 20.57 -3.45
C LEU A 79 -32.19 22.07 -3.23
N SER A 80 -32.31 22.52 -1.98
CA SER A 80 -32.18 23.93 -1.60
C SER A 80 -30.74 24.32 -1.29
N GLU A 81 -29.99 23.44 -0.63
CA GLU A 81 -28.63 23.73 -0.15
C GLU A 81 -27.66 22.59 -0.45
N ARG A 82 -26.36 22.90 -0.48
CA ARG A 82 -25.32 21.89 -0.64
C ARG A 82 -25.05 21.18 0.69
N ILE A 83 -25.23 19.87 0.68
CA ILE A 83 -25.00 19.00 1.85
C ILE A 83 -24.00 17.91 1.44
N CYS A 84 -23.09 17.56 2.35
CA CYS A 84 -22.26 16.37 2.23
C CYS A 84 -22.86 15.27 3.12
N LEU A 85 -23.13 14.08 2.57
CA LEU A 85 -23.47 12.89 3.34
C LEU A 85 -22.33 11.89 3.19
N VAL A 86 -21.67 11.58 4.30
CA VAL A 86 -20.67 10.53 4.39
C VAL A 86 -21.30 9.30 5.03
N ILE A 87 -21.25 8.19 4.35
CA ILE A 87 -21.58 6.86 4.90
C ILE A 87 -20.27 6.09 4.99
N ASP A 88 -19.66 6.18 6.14
CA ASP A 88 -18.44 5.47 6.46
C ASP A 88 -18.77 4.04 6.89
N GLU A 89 -17.85 3.11 6.66
CA GLU A 89 -18.06 1.67 6.79
C GLU A 89 -19.37 1.20 6.10
N TYR A 90 -19.61 1.74 4.89
CA TYR A 90 -20.74 1.38 4.04
C TYR A 90 -20.95 -0.15 3.90
N PRO A 91 -19.91 -1.01 3.83
CA PRO A 91 -20.05 -2.46 3.79
C PRO A 91 -20.91 -3.04 4.92
N TYR A 92 -20.77 -2.55 6.16
CA TYR A 92 -21.57 -3.05 7.30
C TYR A 92 -23.05 -2.70 7.14
N VAL A 93 -23.33 -1.45 6.74
CA VAL A 93 -24.71 -1.00 6.53
C VAL A 93 -25.36 -1.77 5.40
N ALA A 94 -24.68 -1.94 4.28
CA ALA A 94 -25.19 -2.64 3.12
C ALA A 94 -25.39 -4.14 3.34
N LYS A 95 -24.51 -4.80 4.11
CA LYS A 95 -24.69 -6.18 4.54
C LYS A 95 -25.91 -6.35 5.48
N SER A 96 -26.18 -5.36 6.33
CA SER A 96 -27.33 -5.38 7.24
C SER A 96 -28.67 -5.14 6.53
N SER A 97 -28.66 -4.45 5.38
CA SER A 97 -29.85 -4.09 4.62
C SER A 97 -29.65 -4.31 3.11
N ASN A 98 -30.11 -5.44 2.60
CA ASN A 98 -29.98 -5.83 1.18
C ASN A 98 -30.59 -4.81 0.21
N SER A 99 -31.54 -3.98 0.66
CA SER A 99 -32.21 -2.97 -0.18
C SER A 99 -31.47 -1.64 -0.23
N LEU A 100 -30.45 -1.40 0.62
CA LEU A 100 -29.81 -0.09 0.73
C LEU A 100 -29.17 0.38 -0.58
N ALA A 101 -28.42 -0.49 -1.25
CA ALA A 101 -27.76 -0.15 -2.52
C ALA A 101 -28.79 0.22 -3.61
N SER A 102 -29.89 -0.55 -3.70
CA SER A 102 -30.98 -0.26 -4.65
C SER A 102 -31.76 1.00 -4.26
N THR A 103 -31.92 1.26 -2.98
CA THR A 103 -32.54 2.50 -2.48
C THR A 103 -31.70 3.72 -2.86
N LEU A 104 -30.40 3.66 -2.63
CA LEU A 104 -29.46 4.72 -3.06
C LEU A 104 -29.51 4.91 -4.57
N GLN A 105 -29.53 3.82 -5.34
CA GLN A 105 -29.68 3.87 -6.79
C GLN A 105 -30.93 4.67 -7.20
N LEU A 106 -32.07 4.32 -6.64
CA LEU A 106 -33.34 4.99 -6.94
C LEU A 106 -33.33 6.48 -6.56
N MET A 107 -32.73 6.81 -5.41
CA MET A 107 -32.62 8.20 -4.97
C MET A 107 -31.69 9.01 -5.89
N ILE A 108 -30.52 8.47 -6.22
CA ILE A 108 -29.59 9.13 -7.14
C ILE A 108 -30.26 9.35 -8.49
N ASP A 109 -30.88 8.32 -9.09
CA ASP A 109 -31.52 8.43 -10.39
C ASP A 109 -32.68 9.45 -10.40
N ARG A 110 -33.43 9.55 -9.29
CA ARG A 110 -34.55 10.50 -9.15
C ARG A 110 -34.10 11.95 -9.01
N TYR A 111 -33.00 12.18 -8.27
CA TYR A 111 -32.62 13.53 -7.83
C TYR A 111 -31.35 14.08 -8.51
N LYS A 112 -30.62 13.29 -9.33
CA LYS A 112 -29.30 13.63 -9.88
C LYS A 112 -29.19 14.98 -10.56
N ASP A 113 -30.26 15.42 -11.25
CA ASP A 113 -30.25 16.67 -12.04
C ASP A 113 -30.58 17.91 -11.20
N GLN A 114 -31.07 17.75 -9.98
CA GLN A 114 -31.54 18.83 -9.11
C GLN A 114 -30.82 18.91 -7.76
N SER A 115 -30.37 17.76 -7.27
CA SER A 115 -29.71 17.64 -5.96
C SER A 115 -28.34 18.27 -5.97
N LYS A 116 -28.02 18.99 -4.88
CA LYS A 116 -26.69 19.51 -4.57
C LYS A 116 -25.97 18.61 -3.56
N LEU A 117 -26.45 17.37 -3.37
CA LEU A 117 -25.86 16.38 -2.45
C LEU A 117 -24.49 15.96 -2.96
N PHE A 118 -23.51 15.97 -2.06
CA PHE A 118 -22.22 15.32 -2.23
C PHE A 118 -22.22 14.05 -1.38
N LEU A 119 -22.48 12.91 -2.00
CA LEU A 119 -22.54 11.61 -1.33
C LEU A 119 -21.18 10.93 -1.40
N ILE A 120 -20.64 10.55 -0.25
CA ILE A 120 -19.41 9.80 -0.10
C ILE A 120 -19.74 8.45 0.54
N LEU A 121 -19.32 7.36 -0.07
CA LEU A 121 -19.39 6.01 0.47
C LEU A 121 -17.97 5.52 0.69
N CYS A 122 -17.61 5.26 1.94
CA CYS A 122 -16.31 4.75 2.34
C CYS A 122 -16.44 3.33 2.89
N GLY A 123 -15.36 2.58 2.90
CA GLY A 123 -15.31 1.28 3.51
C GLY A 123 -13.92 0.70 3.47
N SER A 124 -13.50 0.08 4.58
CA SER A 124 -12.21 -0.56 4.75
C SER A 124 -12.10 -1.91 4.01
N SER A 125 -13.22 -2.62 3.77
CA SER A 125 -13.23 -3.88 3.03
C SER A 125 -13.13 -3.63 1.53
N MET A 126 -11.90 -3.77 0.98
CA MET A 126 -11.61 -3.58 -0.44
C MET A 126 -12.40 -4.56 -1.31
N SER A 127 -12.43 -5.84 -0.94
CA SER A 127 -13.15 -6.88 -1.67
C SER A 127 -14.64 -6.55 -1.80
N TYR A 128 -15.26 -6.10 -0.69
CA TYR A 128 -16.67 -5.72 -0.72
C TYR A 128 -16.94 -4.51 -1.62
N MET A 129 -16.10 -3.48 -1.52
CA MET A 129 -16.26 -2.27 -2.33
C MET A 129 -16.10 -2.57 -3.82
N GLU A 130 -15.12 -3.39 -4.20
CA GLU A 130 -14.91 -3.80 -5.59
C GLU A 130 -16.06 -4.65 -6.13
N ASP A 131 -16.50 -5.66 -5.39
CA ASP A 131 -17.48 -6.65 -5.86
C ASP A 131 -18.93 -6.16 -5.80
N HIS A 132 -19.28 -5.33 -4.81
CA HIS A 132 -20.68 -4.97 -4.52
C HIS A 132 -21.02 -3.50 -4.78
N VAL A 133 -20.01 -2.61 -4.86
CA VAL A 133 -20.24 -1.18 -5.14
C VAL A 133 -19.74 -0.80 -6.53
N LEU A 134 -18.56 -1.24 -6.91
CA LEU A 134 -17.86 -0.83 -8.13
C LEU A 134 -18.11 -1.76 -9.31
N ALA A 135 -18.48 -3.01 -9.05
CA ALA A 135 -18.68 -4.03 -10.09
C ALA A 135 -19.81 -3.66 -11.08
N TYR A 136 -19.66 -4.09 -12.33
CA TYR A 136 -20.60 -3.81 -13.44
C TYR A 136 -22.06 -4.15 -13.12
N LYS A 137 -22.31 -5.18 -12.32
CA LYS A 137 -23.67 -5.62 -11.93
C LYS A 137 -24.19 -4.96 -10.65
N ALA A 138 -23.37 -4.16 -9.97
CA ALA A 138 -23.77 -3.52 -8.72
C ALA A 138 -24.79 -2.39 -8.99
N PRO A 139 -25.77 -2.17 -8.10
CA PRO A 139 -26.79 -1.12 -8.27
C PRO A 139 -26.21 0.29 -8.44
N LEU A 140 -25.06 0.57 -7.83
CA LEU A 140 -24.38 1.87 -7.88
C LEU A 140 -23.41 2.02 -9.07
N TYR A 141 -23.24 0.97 -9.89
CA TYR A 141 -22.39 1.04 -11.07
C TYR A 141 -22.86 2.16 -12.03
N GLY A 142 -21.92 2.95 -12.54
CA GLY A 142 -22.20 4.06 -13.45
C GLY A 142 -22.84 5.30 -12.81
N ARG A 143 -23.05 5.32 -11.48
CA ARG A 143 -23.61 6.46 -10.74
C ARG A 143 -22.60 7.26 -9.96
N ARG A 144 -21.38 6.73 -9.82
CA ARG A 144 -20.26 7.45 -9.21
C ARG A 144 -19.73 8.53 -10.14
N THR A 145 -19.37 9.67 -9.58
CA THR A 145 -18.68 10.77 -10.28
C THR A 145 -17.18 10.71 -10.11
N ALA A 146 -16.71 10.10 -8.99
CA ALA A 146 -15.30 9.87 -8.70
C ALA A 146 -15.13 8.57 -7.91
N GLN A 147 -13.92 8.03 -7.93
CA GLN A 147 -13.48 6.93 -7.11
C GLN A 147 -12.06 7.23 -6.67
N ILE A 148 -11.81 7.10 -5.38
CA ILE A 148 -10.48 7.30 -4.79
C ILE A 148 -10.14 6.01 -4.07
N LYS A 149 -9.01 5.41 -4.42
CA LYS A 149 -8.37 4.33 -3.64
C LYS A 149 -7.22 4.96 -2.88
N VAL A 150 -7.35 5.01 -1.55
CA VAL A 150 -6.30 5.55 -0.69
C VAL A 150 -5.15 4.56 -0.69
N GLN A 151 -3.98 5.00 -1.11
CA GLN A 151 -2.77 4.19 -1.15
C GLN A 151 -1.98 4.36 0.16
N PRO A 152 -1.19 3.35 0.58
CA PRO A 152 -0.20 3.53 1.63
C PRO A 152 0.75 4.69 1.30
N PHE A 153 1.29 5.33 2.32
CA PHE A 153 2.30 6.38 2.13
C PHE A 153 3.53 5.84 1.43
N GLU A 154 4.05 6.62 0.49
CA GLU A 154 5.37 6.37 -0.08
C GLU A 154 6.47 6.64 0.95
N PHE A 155 7.68 6.18 0.66
CA PHE A 155 8.81 6.23 1.59
C PHE A 155 9.06 7.61 2.20
N LEU A 156 9.12 8.67 1.38
CA LEU A 156 9.39 10.03 1.88
C LEU A 156 8.28 10.58 2.80
N GLU A 157 7.05 10.16 2.57
CA GLU A 157 5.93 10.53 3.43
C GLU A 157 5.94 9.72 4.73
N ALA A 158 6.21 8.42 4.65
CA ALA A 158 6.36 7.56 5.81
C ALA A 158 7.51 8.00 6.72
N CYS A 159 8.61 8.52 6.17
CA CYS A 159 9.74 9.03 6.96
C CYS A 159 9.36 10.17 7.93
N LYS A 160 8.28 10.90 7.66
CA LYS A 160 7.80 11.97 8.57
C LYS A 160 7.26 11.44 9.90
N TYR A 161 7.01 10.14 10.00
CA TYR A 161 6.64 9.46 11.25
C TYR A 161 7.85 9.06 12.11
N PHE A 162 9.08 9.19 11.58
CA PHE A 162 10.31 8.66 12.16
C PHE A 162 11.40 9.74 12.31
N ASP A 163 11.05 10.93 12.77
CA ASP A 163 11.96 12.09 12.80
C ASP A 163 13.24 11.83 13.61
N ASN A 164 13.16 11.06 14.70
CA ASN A 164 14.28 10.79 15.58
C ASN A 164 15.18 9.62 15.11
N PHE A 165 14.76 8.84 14.14
CA PHE A 165 15.58 7.77 13.59
C PHE A 165 16.72 8.30 12.71
N CYS A 166 17.85 7.60 12.72
CA CYS A 166 18.87 7.83 11.70
C CYS A 166 18.34 7.42 10.32
N ASP A 167 19.04 7.87 9.29
CA ASP A 167 18.62 7.64 7.90
C ASP A 167 18.43 6.15 7.59
N GLU A 168 19.35 5.29 8.05
CA GLU A 168 19.27 3.85 7.83
C GLU A 168 18.06 3.23 8.53
N ASP A 169 17.80 3.61 9.77
CA ASP A 169 16.66 3.10 10.54
C ASP A 169 15.34 3.51 9.93
N LYS A 170 15.24 4.70 9.30
CA LYS A 170 14.06 5.13 8.55
C LYS A 170 13.72 4.17 7.40
N ALA A 171 14.73 3.79 6.61
CA ALA A 171 14.51 2.83 5.53
C ALA A 171 14.09 1.45 6.04
N ILE A 172 14.75 0.97 7.10
CA ILE A 172 14.44 -0.34 7.66
C ILE A 172 13.03 -0.31 8.30
N ALA A 173 12.67 0.75 9.04
CA ALA A 173 11.33 0.91 9.60
C ALA A 173 10.26 0.85 8.50
N TYR A 174 10.44 1.60 7.40
CA TYR A 174 9.56 1.51 6.24
C TYR A 174 9.52 0.10 5.63
N GLY A 175 10.65 -0.56 5.52
CA GLY A 175 10.74 -1.94 5.05
C GLY A 175 10.02 -2.94 5.97
N VAL A 176 9.92 -2.63 7.25
CA VAL A 176 9.31 -3.51 8.27
C VAL A 176 7.79 -3.32 8.39
N VAL A 177 7.31 -2.07 8.36
CA VAL A 177 5.88 -1.77 8.58
C VAL A 177 5.14 -1.27 7.34
N GLY A 178 5.86 -0.94 6.25
CA GLY A 178 5.25 -0.36 5.05
C GLY A 178 4.82 1.10 5.25
N GLY A 179 3.87 1.53 4.42
CA GLY A 179 3.34 2.90 4.40
C GLY A 179 1.94 3.06 4.99
N THR A 180 1.34 2.01 5.54
CA THR A 180 0.00 2.08 6.15
C THR A 180 0.05 2.90 7.43
N PRO A 181 -0.75 3.98 7.57
CA PRO A 181 -0.69 4.87 8.73
C PRO A 181 -0.80 4.14 10.07
N GLN A 182 -1.70 3.18 10.19
CA GLN A 182 -1.89 2.36 11.38
C GLN A 182 -0.64 1.59 11.80
N TYR A 183 0.13 1.12 10.84
CA TYR A 183 1.37 0.37 11.10
C TYR A 183 2.53 1.33 11.40
N LEU A 184 2.58 2.48 10.72
CA LEU A 184 3.56 3.52 10.99
C LEU A 184 3.46 4.04 12.44
N LEU A 185 2.25 4.19 12.97
CA LEU A 185 1.98 4.63 14.35
C LEU A 185 2.41 3.60 15.42
N GLN A 186 2.67 2.34 15.05
CA GLN A 186 3.23 1.35 16.00
C GLN A 186 4.71 1.60 16.29
N ILE A 187 5.39 2.36 15.44
CA ILE A 187 6.82 2.67 15.61
C ILE A 187 6.98 3.80 16.64
N ASN A 188 7.84 3.56 17.62
CA ASN A 188 8.31 4.59 18.55
C ASN A 188 9.77 4.96 18.19
N ASP A 189 9.96 6.08 17.53
CA ASP A 189 11.28 6.55 17.08
C ASP A 189 12.20 7.08 18.20
N LYS A 190 11.74 7.00 19.47
CA LYS A 190 12.54 7.35 20.66
C LYS A 190 13.31 6.16 21.24
N ILE A 191 13.03 4.94 20.78
CA ILE A 191 13.75 3.72 21.18
C ILE A 191 14.44 3.12 19.96
N SER A 192 15.32 2.15 20.17
CA SER A 192 16.06 1.53 19.07
C SER A 192 15.14 0.81 18.09
N LEU A 193 15.55 0.72 16.81
CA LEU A 193 14.82 -0.06 15.81
C LEU A 193 14.67 -1.55 16.22
N LYS A 194 15.70 -2.12 16.84
CA LYS A 194 15.66 -3.46 17.42
C LYS A 194 14.51 -3.61 18.42
N ASP A 195 14.41 -2.68 19.37
CA ASP A 195 13.35 -2.71 20.39
C ASP A 195 11.96 -2.50 19.77
N ASN A 196 11.86 -1.67 18.72
CA ASN A 196 10.63 -1.55 17.96
C ASN A 196 10.22 -2.89 17.33
N ILE A 197 11.09 -3.53 16.57
CA ILE A 197 10.80 -4.84 15.95
C ILE A 197 10.37 -5.86 17.00
N LYS A 198 11.07 -5.90 18.15
CA LYS A 198 10.71 -6.79 19.26
C LYS A 198 9.32 -6.50 19.80
N ASN A 199 9.01 -5.24 20.06
CA ASN A 199 7.74 -4.82 20.66
C ASN A 199 6.56 -5.04 19.74
N ILE A 200 6.71 -4.80 18.43
CA ILE A 200 5.58 -4.82 17.48
C ILE A 200 5.35 -6.18 16.80
N TYR A 201 6.41 -7.03 16.71
CA TYR A 201 6.32 -8.32 16.02
C TYR A 201 6.70 -9.52 16.89
N LEU A 202 7.65 -9.36 17.82
CA LEU A 202 8.19 -10.47 18.60
C LEU A 202 7.60 -10.54 20.02
N ASN A 203 6.45 -9.89 20.19
CA ASN A 203 5.61 -9.94 21.36
C ASN A 203 4.22 -10.47 20.94
N SER A 204 3.81 -11.62 21.48
CA SER A 204 2.52 -12.25 21.13
C SER A 204 1.28 -11.43 21.51
N ALA A 205 1.45 -10.41 22.37
CA ALA A 205 0.37 -9.48 22.72
C ALA A 205 0.32 -8.22 21.83
N SER A 206 1.26 -8.09 20.88
CA SER A 206 1.31 -6.91 20.02
C SER A 206 0.34 -7.00 18.85
N PHE A 207 -0.10 -5.83 18.38
CA PHE A 207 -1.07 -5.72 17.29
C PHE A 207 -0.57 -6.39 16.00
N LEU A 208 0.68 -6.11 15.57
CA LEU A 208 1.21 -6.63 14.30
C LEU A 208 1.59 -8.12 14.34
N PHE A 209 1.62 -8.74 15.54
CA PHE A 209 1.89 -10.18 15.64
C PHE A 209 0.80 -11.03 14.98
N GLU A 210 -0.46 -10.65 15.10
CA GLU A 210 -1.60 -11.39 14.52
C GLU A 210 -2.23 -10.68 13.32
N GLU A 211 -1.82 -9.47 12.99
CA GLU A 211 -2.47 -8.62 11.99
C GLU A 211 -2.62 -9.29 10.61
N PRO A 212 -1.61 -9.94 10.00
CA PRO A 212 -1.79 -10.58 8.70
C PRO A 212 -2.85 -11.67 8.73
N THR A 213 -2.94 -12.42 9.83
CA THR A 213 -3.95 -13.48 10.01
C THR A 213 -5.34 -12.89 10.17
N ASN A 214 -5.46 -11.79 10.92
CA ASN A 214 -6.75 -11.13 11.18
C ASN A 214 -7.26 -10.45 9.91
N LEU A 215 -6.39 -9.74 9.18
CA LEU A 215 -6.75 -9.12 7.90
C LEU A 215 -7.25 -10.17 6.90
N LEU A 216 -6.56 -11.29 6.75
CA LEU A 216 -7.03 -12.35 5.86
C LEU A 216 -8.38 -12.92 6.30
N LYS A 217 -8.63 -13.11 7.60
CA LYS A 217 -9.95 -13.59 8.09
C LYS A 217 -11.09 -12.60 7.78
N GLN A 218 -10.82 -11.31 7.76
CA GLN A 218 -11.80 -10.28 7.42
C GLN A 218 -12.10 -10.22 5.91
N GLU A 219 -11.07 -10.36 5.08
CA GLU A 219 -11.20 -10.16 3.64
C GLU A 219 -11.55 -11.43 2.86
N VAL A 220 -11.23 -12.63 3.38
CA VAL A 220 -11.39 -13.87 2.62
C VAL A 220 -12.07 -14.98 3.41
N ARG A 221 -12.79 -15.89 2.68
CA ARG A 221 -13.57 -16.98 3.31
C ARG A 221 -12.72 -18.18 3.75
N GLU A 222 -11.61 -18.44 3.06
CA GLU A 222 -10.76 -19.62 3.27
C GLU A 222 -9.30 -19.20 3.52
N PRO A 223 -9.00 -18.56 4.67
CA PRO A 223 -7.71 -17.95 4.92
C PRO A 223 -6.53 -18.95 4.92
N ALA A 224 -6.75 -20.23 5.13
CA ALA A 224 -5.70 -21.24 5.18
C ALA A 224 -4.93 -21.38 3.86
N ILE A 225 -5.63 -21.42 2.72
CA ILE A 225 -4.99 -21.53 1.39
C ILE A 225 -4.26 -20.22 1.05
N TYR A 226 -4.85 -19.06 1.38
CA TYR A 226 -4.19 -17.77 1.21
C TYR A 226 -2.88 -17.69 2.01
N ASN A 227 -2.90 -18.09 3.28
CA ASN A 227 -1.70 -18.19 4.12
C ASN A 227 -0.63 -19.09 3.49
N ALA A 228 -1.01 -20.28 3.00
CA ALA A 228 -0.07 -21.20 2.36
C ALA A 228 0.57 -20.60 1.11
N ILE A 229 -0.21 -19.88 0.29
CA ILE A 229 0.30 -19.18 -0.92
C ILE A 229 1.27 -18.07 -0.53
N ILE A 230 0.91 -17.19 0.42
CA ILE A 230 1.78 -16.09 0.84
C ILE A 230 3.06 -16.64 1.46
N THR A 231 2.97 -17.70 2.30
CA THR A 231 4.13 -18.39 2.86
C THR A 231 5.03 -18.96 1.77
N ALA A 232 4.46 -19.61 0.75
CA ALA A 232 5.25 -20.14 -0.37
C ALA A 232 6.00 -19.04 -1.13
N VAL A 233 5.36 -17.89 -1.35
CA VAL A 233 5.97 -16.71 -2.02
C VAL A 233 7.05 -16.10 -1.13
N ALA A 234 6.80 -15.89 0.16
CA ALA A 234 7.77 -15.37 1.13
C ALA A 234 9.04 -16.24 1.20
N ASN A 235 8.88 -17.55 1.02
CA ASN A 235 9.96 -18.53 0.99
C ASN A 235 10.52 -18.79 -0.42
N GLY A 236 10.39 -17.80 -1.33
CA GLY A 236 11.07 -17.72 -2.62
C GLY A 236 10.39 -18.42 -3.79
N ALA A 237 9.18 -18.99 -3.64
CA ALA A 237 8.42 -19.45 -4.81
C ALA A 237 7.90 -18.24 -5.58
N SER A 238 8.35 -18.08 -6.81
CA SER A 238 7.98 -16.91 -7.62
C SER A 238 7.11 -17.23 -8.83
N LYS A 239 7.12 -18.48 -9.30
CA LYS A 239 6.28 -18.91 -10.43
C LYS A 239 5.03 -19.63 -9.94
N LEU A 240 3.93 -19.50 -10.68
CA LEU A 240 2.67 -20.15 -10.35
C LEU A 240 2.81 -21.66 -10.10
N SER A 241 3.61 -22.35 -10.93
CA SER A 241 3.87 -23.78 -10.77
C SER A 241 4.66 -24.12 -9.49
N GLU A 242 5.61 -23.26 -9.10
CA GLU A 242 6.38 -23.42 -7.87
C GLU A 242 5.50 -23.20 -6.63
N ILE A 243 4.64 -22.17 -6.67
CA ILE A 243 3.67 -21.88 -5.62
C ILE A 243 2.70 -23.04 -5.46
N ALA A 244 2.08 -23.47 -6.56
CA ALA A 244 1.12 -24.58 -6.56
C ALA A 244 1.73 -25.87 -6.00
N SER A 245 2.97 -26.21 -6.40
CA SER A 245 3.70 -27.36 -5.88
C SER A 245 3.97 -27.26 -4.37
N LYS A 246 4.34 -26.09 -3.86
CA LYS A 246 4.59 -25.88 -2.42
C LYS A 246 3.31 -25.90 -1.59
N VAL A 247 2.21 -25.39 -2.14
CA VAL A 247 0.89 -25.37 -1.47
C VAL A 247 0.22 -26.76 -1.51
N GLY A 248 0.54 -27.58 -2.52
CA GLY A 248 -0.10 -28.89 -2.73
C GLY A 248 -1.43 -28.80 -3.46
N GLU A 249 -1.67 -27.72 -4.21
CA GLU A 249 -2.90 -27.46 -4.93
C GLU A 249 -2.67 -27.36 -6.44
N GLU A 250 -3.74 -27.48 -7.24
CA GLU A 250 -3.64 -27.28 -8.69
C GLU A 250 -3.32 -25.81 -9.04
N THR A 251 -2.60 -25.61 -10.16
CA THR A 251 -2.25 -24.26 -10.63
C THR A 251 -3.46 -23.39 -10.94
N SER A 252 -4.57 -23.98 -11.39
CA SER A 252 -5.85 -23.30 -11.63
C SER A 252 -6.44 -22.73 -10.34
N VAL A 253 -6.41 -23.50 -9.28
CA VAL A 253 -6.87 -23.12 -7.93
C VAL A 253 -5.99 -22.01 -7.39
N CYS A 254 -4.67 -22.24 -7.34
CA CYS A 254 -3.73 -21.19 -6.87
C CYS A 254 -3.84 -19.89 -7.66
N SER A 255 -4.08 -19.95 -8.98
CA SER A 255 -4.27 -18.75 -9.80
C SER A 255 -5.47 -17.91 -9.40
N ALA A 256 -6.58 -18.53 -9.00
CA ALA A 256 -7.76 -17.82 -8.51
C ALA A 256 -7.49 -17.11 -7.17
N TYR A 257 -6.85 -17.80 -6.23
CA TYR A 257 -6.48 -17.23 -4.93
C TYR A 257 -5.44 -16.09 -5.08
N ILE A 258 -4.42 -16.28 -5.93
CA ILE A 258 -3.42 -15.24 -6.21
C ILE A 258 -4.08 -13.99 -6.82
N LYS A 259 -5.07 -14.13 -7.69
CA LYS A 259 -5.81 -12.99 -8.24
C LYS A 259 -6.46 -12.16 -7.14
N ASN A 260 -7.05 -12.81 -6.14
CA ASN A 260 -7.63 -12.09 -5.00
C ASN A 260 -6.55 -11.41 -4.15
N LEU A 261 -5.40 -12.08 -3.92
CA LEU A 261 -4.27 -11.47 -3.20
C LEU A 261 -3.67 -10.27 -3.94
N ILE A 262 -3.75 -10.25 -5.27
CA ILE A 262 -3.36 -9.08 -6.08
C ILE A 262 -4.38 -7.95 -5.90
N SER A 263 -5.69 -8.24 -5.89
CA SER A 263 -6.69 -7.18 -5.65
C SER A 263 -6.61 -6.60 -4.24
N LEU A 264 -6.15 -7.39 -3.25
CA LEU A 264 -5.86 -6.94 -1.89
C LEU A 264 -4.49 -6.27 -1.74
N GLU A 265 -3.72 -6.12 -2.82
CA GLU A 265 -2.36 -5.54 -2.83
C GLU A 265 -1.35 -6.23 -1.90
N ILE A 266 -1.61 -7.49 -1.54
CA ILE A 266 -0.69 -8.31 -0.75
C ILE A 266 0.40 -8.93 -1.64
N ILE A 267 0.02 -9.38 -2.84
CA ILE A 267 0.93 -9.95 -3.83
C ILE A 267 0.87 -9.13 -5.12
N LYS A 268 2.01 -8.86 -5.70
CA LYS A 268 2.13 -8.32 -7.05
C LYS A 268 2.55 -9.36 -8.06
N LYS A 269 2.09 -9.14 -9.29
CA LYS A 269 2.43 -9.92 -10.46
C LYS A 269 3.33 -9.08 -11.35
N GLU A 270 4.54 -9.54 -11.61
CA GLU A 270 5.52 -8.85 -12.43
C GLU A 270 5.86 -9.68 -13.67
N SER A 271 6.07 -8.99 -14.79
CA SER A 271 6.65 -9.55 -16.01
C SER A 271 7.88 -8.72 -16.38
N PRO A 272 8.87 -9.29 -17.09
CA PRO A 272 10.03 -8.50 -17.50
C PRO A 272 9.59 -7.24 -18.21
N TYR A 273 10.14 -6.09 -17.81
CA TYR A 273 9.74 -4.79 -18.34
C TYR A 273 9.81 -4.78 -19.89
N GLY A 274 8.77 -4.24 -20.52
CA GLY A 274 8.64 -4.23 -21.98
C GLY A 274 8.11 -5.54 -22.62
N GLU A 275 7.99 -6.63 -21.88
CA GLU A 275 7.42 -7.89 -22.37
C GLU A 275 5.92 -8.01 -21.98
N LYS A 276 5.02 -7.68 -22.90
CA LYS A 276 3.58 -7.92 -22.69
C LYS A 276 3.27 -9.42 -22.87
N ASN A 277 2.50 -10.01 -21.93
CA ASN A 277 2.10 -11.44 -21.97
C ASN A 277 3.27 -12.43 -21.87
N SER A 278 4.30 -12.11 -21.13
CA SER A 278 5.45 -12.98 -20.90
C SER A 278 5.06 -14.25 -20.10
N ARG A 279 5.59 -15.41 -20.53
CA ARG A 279 5.58 -16.65 -19.74
C ARG A 279 6.56 -16.62 -18.57
N LYS A 280 7.37 -15.55 -18.47
CA LYS A 280 8.36 -15.35 -17.43
C LYS A 280 7.79 -14.59 -16.22
N THR A 281 6.47 -14.53 -16.09
CA THR A 281 5.78 -13.86 -14.97
C THR A 281 6.20 -14.44 -13.63
N VAL A 282 6.47 -13.56 -12.66
CA VAL A 282 6.78 -13.89 -11.28
C VAL A 282 5.78 -13.21 -10.33
N TYR A 283 5.66 -13.76 -9.14
CA TYR A 283 4.85 -13.25 -8.05
C TYR A 283 5.75 -12.94 -6.86
N SER A 284 5.52 -11.81 -6.22
CA SER A 284 6.23 -11.38 -5.01
C SER A 284 5.25 -10.72 -4.04
N ILE A 285 5.61 -10.65 -2.77
CA ILE A 285 4.80 -9.92 -1.78
C ILE A 285 5.02 -8.43 -2.03
N GLU A 286 3.93 -7.68 -2.15
CA GLU A 286 3.94 -6.24 -2.41
C GLU A 286 4.05 -5.46 -1.11
N ASP A 287 3.16 -5.73 -0.17
CA ASP A 287 3.12 -5.04 1.13
C ASP A 287 4.32 -5.42 2.00
N ASN A 288 5.03 -4.40 2.52
CA ASN A 288 6.25 -4.60 3.31
C ASN A 288 5.97 -5.26 4.67
N MET A 289 4.86 -4.93 5.34
CA MET A 289 4.48 -5.54 6.62
C MET A 289 4.23 -7.03 6.44
N PHE A 290 3.46 -7.41 5.40
CA PHE A 290 3.26 -8.83 5.05
C PHE A 290 4.57 -9.51 4.69
N ARG A 291 5.43 -8.86 3.88
CA ARG A 291 6.74 -9.40 3.49
C ARG A 291 7.62 -9.66 4.69
N PHE A 292 7.72 -8.72 5.64
CA PHE A 292 8.50 -8.88 6.85
C PHE A 292 7.93 -9.99 7.74
N TRP A 293 6.63 -9.97 7.97
CA TRP A 293 5.95 -10.92 8.84
C TRP A 293 6.10 -12.37 8.34
N TYR A 294 5.77 -12.63 7.07
CA TYR A 294 5.87 -13.98 6.50
C TYR A 294 7.30 -14.46 6.34
N ARG A 295 8.25 -13.56 6.13
CA ARG A 295 9.67 -13.91 6.02
C ARG A 295 10.30 -14.24 7.38
N PHE A 296 9.92 -13.56 8.46
CA PHE A 296 10.65 -13.60 9.71
C PHE A 296 9.79 -13.98 10.92
N VAL A 297 8.53 -13.55 11.00
CA VAL A 297 7.71 -13.78 12.19
C VAL A 297 7.04 -15.16 12.12
N ALA A 298 6.50 -15.54 10.97
CA ALA A 298 5.78 -16.79 10.78
C ALA A 298 6.56 -18.02 11.25
N ASP A 299 7.83 -18.15 10.87
CA ASP A 299 8.69 -19.29 11.22
C ASP A 299 9.15 -19.26 12.69
N ASN A 300 9.00 -18.13 13.38
CA ASN A 300 9.42 -17.94 14.77
C ASN A 300 8.26 -17.87 15.76
N MET A 301 7.00 -18.03 15.33
CA MET A 301 5.81 -17.90 16.19
C MET A 301 5.88 -18.73 17.49
N SER A 302 6.37 -19.98 17.41
CA SER A 302 6.47 -20.84 18.59
C SER A 302 7.50 -20.36 19.63
N ILE A 303 8.54 -19.66 19.18
CA ILE A 303 9.58 -19.06 20.05
C ILE A 303 9.02 -17.77 20.66
N ILE A 304 8.38 -16.95 19.85
CA ILE A 304 7.78 -15.68 20.24
C ILE A 304 6.67 -15.91 21.30
N SER A 305 5.79 -16.89 21.08
CA SER A 305 4.73 -17.23 22.03
C SER A 305 5.23 -17.71 23.40
N ARG A 306 6.54 -18.06 23.50
CA ARG A 306 7.19 -18.44 24.76
C ARG A 306 7.95 -17.26 25.39
N GLY A 307 7.84 -16.05 24.84
CA GLY A 307 8.52 -14.86 25.34
C GLY A 307 10.02 -14.81 25.06
N ALA A 308 10.52 -15.58 24.07
CA ALA A 308 11.95 -15.60 23.72
C ALA A 308 12.25 -14.65 22.54
N ASP A 309 11.89 -13.39 22.70
CA ASP A 309 12.01 -12.31 21.72
C ASP A 309 13.46 -12.04 21.27
N GLU A 310 14.42 -12.07 22.21
CA GLU A 310 15.86 -11.93 21.87
C GLU A 310 16.35 -13.07 20.97
N LEU A 311 15.93 -14.32 21.25
CA LEU A 311 16.28 -15.45 20.41
C LEU A 311 15.63 -15.34 19.03
N ALA A 312 14.38 -14.88 18.95
CA ALA A 312 13.71 -14.63 17.68
C ALA A 312 14.43 -13.53 16.90
N TYR A 313 14.77 -12.40 17.53
CA TYR A 313 15.48 -11.30 16.89
C TYR A 313 16.86 -11.73 16.36
N SER A 314 17.62 -12.49 17.13
CA SER A 314 18.96 -12.99 16.71
C SER A 314 18.91 -13.85 15.43
N ARG A 315 17.77 -14.44 15.10
CA ARG A 315 17.54 -15.17 13.85
C ARG A 315 17.15 -14.26 12.67
N ILE A 316 16.67 -13.06 12.96
CA ILE A 316 16.21 -12.08 11.95
C ILE A 316 17.36 -11.16 11.55
N GLU A 317 18.08 -10.63 12.53
CA GLU A 317 19.09 -9.58 12.36
C GLU A 317 20.11 -9.85 11.24
N PRO A 318 20.68 -11.07 11.09
CA PRO A 318 21.66 -11.35 10.03
C PRO A 318 21.11 -11.21 8.60
N TYR A 319 19.81 -11.29 8.43
CA TYR A 319 19.12 -11.26 7.13
C TYR A 319 18.46 -9.92 6.81
N LEU A 320 18.48 -8.95 7.72
CA LEU A 320 17.85 -7.64 7.50
C LEU A 320 18.48 -6.89 6.32
N SER A 321 19.80 -6.95 6.17
CA SER A 321 20.46 -6.27 5.05
C SER A 321 20.06 -6.84 3.69
N ASP A 322 20.00 -8.17 3.58
CA ASP A 322 19.52 -8.85 2.37
C ASP A 322 18.03 -8.54 2.08
N TYR A 323 17.21 -8.57 3.13
CA TYR A 323 15.81 -8.20 3.05
C TYR A 323 15.59 -6.78 2.49
N MET A 324 16.43 -5.84 2.88
CA MET A 324 16.35 -4.45 2.46
C MET A 324 16.71 -4.23 0.99
N GLY A 325 17.32 -5.19 0.30
CA GLY A 325 17.60 -5.08 -1.13
C GLY A 325 16.34 -4.76 -1.95
N ALA A 326 15.31 -5.60 -1.81
CA ALA A 326 14.03 -5.40 -2.51
C ALA A 326 13.27 -4.13 -2.05
N VAL A 327 13.39 -3.77 -0.76
CA VAL A 327 12.81 -2.52 -0.24
C VAL A 327 13.50 -1.31 -0.86
N PHE A 328 14.82 -1.35 -1.00
CA PHE A 328 15.59 -0.25 -1.58
C PHE A 328 15.35 -0.08 -3.08
N GLU A 329 15.12 -1.18 -3.81
CA GLU A 329 14.66 -1.09 -5.19
C GLU A 329 13.34 -0.32 -5.31
N GLU A 330 12.38 -0.59 -4.40
CA GLU A 330 11.10 0.09 -4.39
C GLU A 330 11.24 1.57 -4.01
N ILE A 331 12.04 1.89 -2.98
CA ILE A 331 12.37 3.28 -2.62
C ILE A 331 13.01 4.02 -3.80
N SER A 332 13.90 3.35 -4.53
CA SER A 332 14.57 3.93 -5.71
C SER A 332 13.60 4.19 -6.87
N LYS A 333 12.60 3.31 -7.06
CA LYS A 333 11.52 3.54 -8.05
C LYS A 333 10.67 4.75 -7.67
N GLN A 334 10.26 4.86 -6.41
CA GLN A 334 9.50 6.00 -5.91
C GLN A 334 10.29 7.31 -6.11
N TYR A 335 11.59 7.30 -5.85
CA TYR A 335 12.45 8.46 -6.09
C TYR A 335 12.53 8.84 -7.57
N LEU A 336 12.63 7.87 -8.49
CA LEU A 336 12.61 8.17 -9.94
C LEU A 336 11.28 8.78 -10.38
N TRP A 337 10.15 8.30 -9.85
CA TRP A 337 8.85 8.91 -10.05
C TRP A 337 8.79 10.34 -9.50
N HIS A 338 9.33 10.56 -8.30
CA HIS A 338 9.43 11.90 -7.73
C HIS A 338 10.25 12.83 -8.61
N LEU A 339 11.40 12.39 -9.13
CA LEU A 339 12.22 13.18 -10.07
C LEU A 339 11.44 13.49 -11.36
N LEU A 340 10.72 12.52 -11.91
CA LEU A 340 9.93 12.70 -13.12
C LEU A 340 8.84 13.77 -12.93
N LEU A 341 8.05 13.64 -11.88
CA LEU A 341 6.94 14.55 -11.57
C LEU A 341 7.42 15.98 -11.30
N ASN A 342 8.66 16.14 -10.81
CA ASN A 342 9.29 17.44 -10.60
C ASN A 342 10.11 17.96 -11.80
N GLY A 343 10.06 17.27 -12.95
CA GLY A 343 10.79 17.67 -14.16
C GLY A 343 12.32 17.56 -14.06
N LYS A 344 12.82 16.76 -13.10
CA LYS A 344 14.25 16.55 -12.84
C LYS A 344 14.80 15.27 -13.47
N CYS A 345 13.93 14.39 -14.01
CA CYS A 345 14.34 13.17 -14.68
C CYS A 345 14.66 13.42 -16.16
N PRO A 346 15.78 12.94 -16.70
CA PRO A 346 16.14 13.13 -18.11
C PRO A 346 15.32 12.27 -19.07
N VAL A 347 14.55 11.31 -18.58
CA VAL A 347 13.73 10.36 -19.36
C VAL A 347 12.28 10.46 -18.91
N SER A 348 11.38 10.78 -19.82
CA SER A 348 9.93 10.91 -19.55
C SER A 348 9.23 9.56 -19.71
N PHE A 349 9.51 8.61 -18.83
CA PHE A 349 8.87 7.31 -18.85
C PHE A 349 7.39 7.40 -18.40
N THR A 350 6.56 6.47 -18.88
CA THR A 350 5.16 6.31 -18.43
C THR A 350 5.01 5.16 -17.44
N ASP A 351 6.02 4.31 -17.34
CA ASP A 351 6.11 3.18 -16.42
C ASP A 351 7.57 2.81 -16.21
N ILE A 352 7.89 2.19 -15.07
CA ILE A 352 9.21 1.62 -14.77
C ILE A 352 9.04 0.27 -14.09
N GLY A 353 9.95 -0.63 -14.35
CA GLY A 353 9.90 -1.97 -13.77
C GLY A 353 11.21 -2.72 -13.90
N ARG A 354 11.25 -3.85 -13.25
CA ARG A 354 12.36 -4.80 -13.29
C ARG A 354 12.39 -5.56 -14.60
N TRP A 355 13.57 -5.84 -15.11
CA TRP A 355 13.74 -6.69 -16.27
C TRP A 355 14.64 -7.89 -15.96
N TRP A 356 14.25 -9.07 -16.44
CA TRP A 356 15.06 -10.27 -16.38
C TRP A 356 14.90 -11.10 -17.67
N GLY A 357 15.98 -11.73 -18.10
CA GLY A 357 15.97 -12.51 -19.32
C GLY A 357 17.28 -13.25 -19.55
N THR A 358 17.32 -14.07 -20.59
CA THR A 358 18.54 -14.79 -20.99
C THR A 358 19.34 -13.92 -21.95
N ASN A 359 20.60 -13.68 -21.65
CA ASN A 359 21.53 -13.05 -22.58
C ASN A 359 21.79 -14.03 -23.75
N PRO A 360 21.46 -13.66 -24.98
CA PRO A 360 21.58 -14.56 -26.12
C PRO A 360 23.03 -14.93 -26.48
N LYS A 361 24.00 -14.11 -26.08
CA LYS A 361 25.43 -14.32 -26.35
C LYS A 361 26.08 -15.25 -25.31
N THR A 362 25.84 -15.00 -24.03
CA THR A 362 26.47 -15.75 -22.93
C THR A 362 25.61 -16.90 -22.44
N ARG A 363 24.32 -16.94 -22.78
CA ARG A 363 23.29 -17.88 -22.30
C ARG A 363 23.08 -17.83 -20.77
N THR A 364 23.54 -16.75 -20.12
CA THR A 364 23.33 -16.49 -18.69
C THR A 364 22.01 -15.76 -18.45
N GLN A 365 21.43 -15.96 -17.27
CA GLN A 365 20.31 -15.13 -16.82
C GLN A 365 20.86 -13.77 -16.39
N GLU A 366 20.23 -12.73 -16.89
CA GLU A 366 20.57 -11.33 -16.56
C GLU A 366 19.35 -10.64 -16.01
N GLU A 367 19.60 -9.63 -15.19
CA GLU A 367 18.58 -8.84 -14.53
C GLU A 367 19.01 -7.39 -14.45
N ILE A 368 18.04 -6.46 -14.54
CA ILE A 368 18.22 -5.03 -14.29
C ILE A 368 17.10 -4.61 -13.32
N ASP A 369 17.48 -3.97 -12.22
CA ASP A 369 16.53 -3.65 -11.13
C ASP A 369 15.44 -2.70 -11.58
N ILE A 370 15.79 -1.67 -12.38
CA ILE A 370 14.82 -0.71 -12.89
C ILE A 370 15.12 -0.39 -14.36
N VAL A 371 14.10 -0.51 -15.20
CA VAL A 371 14.11 -0.10 -16.62
C VAL A 371 12.90 0.79 -16.87
N GLY A 372 13.09 1.88 -17.61
CA GLY A 372 12.01 2.76 -18.04
C GLY A 372 12.24 3.24 -19.47
N PHE A 373 11.21 3.20 -20.31
CA PHE A 373 11.29 3.69 -21.69
C PHE A 373 10.49 4.99 -21.85
N GLU A 374 11.12 6.00 -22.45
CA GLU A 374 10.39 7.15 -22.95
C GLU A 374 9.78 6.85 -24.32
N ASN A 375 10.59 6.26 -25.20
CA ASN A 375 10.22 5.98 -26.58
C ASN A 375 11.06 4.80 -27.13
N LYS A 376 11.09 4.63 -28.46
CA LYS A 376 11.85 3.55 -29.11
C LYS A 376 13.37 3.74 -29.08
N THR A 377 13.83 4.95 -28.82
CA THR A 377 15.26 5.32 -28.83
C THR A 377 15.83 5.65 -27.47
N THR A 378 15.02 6.13 -26.53
CA THR A 378 15.45 6.67 -25.23
C THR A 378 14.99 5.79 -24.07
N ALA A 379 15.91 5.42 -23.18
CA ALA A 379 15.63 4.60 -22.01
C ALA A 379 16.48 4.98 -20.80
N LEU A 380 15.95 4.65 -19.63
CA LEU A 380 16.60 4.68 -18.33
C LEU A 380 16.85 3.26 -17.84
N PHE A 381 18.04 3.01 -17.30
CA PHE A 381 18.44 1.77 -16.65
C PHE A 381 19.00 2.09 -15.27
N ALA A 382 18.61 1.33 -14.25
CA ALA A 382 19.15 1.54 -12.92
C ALA A 382 19.46 0.23 -12.20
N GLU A 383 20.45 0.32 -11.30
CA GLU A 383 20.88 -0.76 -10.39
C GLU A 383 20.90 -0.21 -8.96
N CYS A 384 20.42 -1.00 -8.00
CA CYS A 384 20.26 -0.63 -6.60
C CYS A 384 21.10 -1.53 -5.71
N LYS A 385 21.88 -0.94 -4.78
CA LYS A 385 22.75 -1.68 -3.86
C LYS A 385 22.56 -1.21 -2.42
N TRP A 386 21.93 -2.05 -1.60
CA TRP A 386 21.80 -1.86 -0.17
C TRP A 386 22.87 -2.67 0.56
N THR A 387 24.11 -2.22 0.48
CA THR A 387 25.28 -2.87 1.11
C THR A 387 26.09 -1.86 1.89
N ASN A 388 26.92 -2.34 2.85
CA ASN A 388 27.83 -1.48 3.61
C ASN A 388 29.07 -1.11 2.81
N GLU A 389 29.32 -1.76 1.68
CA GLU A 389 30.43 -1.47 0.78
C GLU A 389 30.03 -0.43 -0.26
N LYS A 390 30.99 0.40 -0.65
CA LYS A 390 30.80 1.36 -1.75
C LYS A 390 30.65 0.64 -3.07
N VAL A 391 29.71 1.11 -3.89
CA VAL A 391 29.50 0.59 -5.25
C VAL A 391 30.72 0.92 -6.13
N ASP A 392 31.30 -0.09 -6.73
CA ASP A 392 32.47 0.01 -7.59
C ASP A 392 32.10 0.20 -9.08
N VAL A 393 33.13 0.42 -9.89
CA VAL A 393 32.98 0.63 -11.33
C VAL A 393 32.44 -0.63 -12.05
N GLY A 394 32.67 -1.82 -11.52
CA GLY A 394 32.20 -3.07 -12.11
C GLY A 394 30.69 -3.21 -12.13
N VAL A 395 30.00 -2.62 -11.15
CA VAL A 395 28.53 -2.56 -11.15
C VAL A 395 28.01 -1.71 -12.30
N LEU A 396 28.63 -0.54 -12.52
CA LEU A 396 28.31 0.34 -13.67
C LEU A 396 28.57 -0.35 -14.99
N ASP A 397 29.69 -1.05 -15.12
CA ASP A 397 30.05 -1.78 -16.33
C ASP A 397 29.05 -2.88 -16.68
N LYS A 398 28.64 -3.66 -15.69
CA LYS A 398 27.60 -4.68 -15.85
C LYS A 398 26.25 -4.07 -16.26
N LEU A 399 25.84 -2.95 -15.66
CA LEU A 399 24.60 -2.27 -16.03
C LEU A 399 24.65 -1.80 -17.49
N ILE A 400 25.77 -1.19 -17.91
CA ILE A 400 25.97 -0.78 -19.30
C ILE A 400 25.97 -1.98 -20.26
N GLU A 401 26.65 -3.07 -19.89
CA GLU A 401 26.67 -4.30 -20.70
C GLU A 401 25.25 -4.88 -20.85
N ARG A 402 24.49 -5.02 -19.76
CA ARG A 402 23.12 -5.51 -19.77
C ARG A 402 22.18 -4.63 -20.58
N SER A 403 22.36 -3.30 -20.54
CA SER A 403 21.57 -2.37 -21.33
C SER A 403 21.74 -2.58 -22.86
N ASN A 404 22.82 -3.24 -23.32
CA ASN A 404 23.03 -3.57 -24.72
C ASN A 404 22.10 -4.71 -25.22
N LEU A 405 21.35 -5.35 -24.33
CA LEU A 405 20.29 -6.29 -24.68
C LEU A 405 19.04 -5.57 -25.22
N PHE A 406 18.99 -4.26 -25.11
CA PHE A 406 17.87 -3.41 -25.56
C PHE A 406 18.22 -2.62 -26.81
N ASN A 407 17.19 -2.25 -27.56
CA ASN A 407 17.34 -1.55 -28.84
C ASN A 407 17.50 -0.03 -28.70
N GLN A 408 17.25 0.52 -27.51
CA GLN A 408 17.38 1.96 -27.26
C GLN A 408 18.84 2.39 -27.42
N THR A 409 19.04 3.48 -28.16
CA THR A 409 20.39 4.03 -28.49
C THR A 409 20.77 5.15 -27.55
N GLU A 410 19.80 5.91 -27.03
CA GLU A 410 19.99 6.98 -26.07
C GLU A 410 19.67 6.44 -24.68
N ARG A 411 20.68 6.26 -23.84
CA ARG A 411 20.60 5.55 -22.58
C ARG A 411 21.05 6.42 -21.45
N TYR A 412 20.26 6.46 -20.37
CA TYR A 412 20.56 7.11 -19.10
C TYR A 412 20.67 6.06 -18.01
N TYR A 413 21.67 6.21 -17.14
CA TYR A 413 21.97 5.23 -16.09
C TYR A 413 21.85 5.89 -14.73
N TYR A 414 21.24 5.14 -13.79
CA TYR A 414 21.20 5.48 -12.38
C TYR A 414 21.82 4.36 -11.57
N LEU A 415 22.73 4.70 -10.67
CA LEU A 415 23.19 3.79 -9.63
C LEU A 415 22.71 4.31 -8.28
N PHE A 416 21.98 3.48 -7.55
CA PHE A 416 21.54 3.77 -6.19
C PHE A 416 22.39 3.00 -5.20
N SER A 417 22.92 3.68 -4.19
CA SER A 417 23.79 3.08 -3.19
C SER A 417 23.46 3.54 -1.79
N LYS A 418 23.39 2.59 -0.84
CA LYS A 418 23.33 2.90 0.58
C LYS A 418 24.60 3.63 1.06
N SER A 419 25.77 3.12 0.69
CA SER A 419 27.08 3.51 1.26
C SER A 419 27.94 4.38 0.33
N GLY A 420 27.38 4.84 -0.79
CA GLY A 420 28.06 5.69 -1.76
C GLY A 420 28.90 4.89 -2.77
N PHE A 421 29.84 5.57 -3.41
CA PHE A 421 30.54 5.08 -4.61
C PHE A 421 32.05 5.17 -4.41
N THR A 422 32.79 4.28 -5.08
CA THR A 422 34.26 4.39 -5.17
C THR A 422 34.64 5.55 -6.07
N GLN A 423 35.86 6.06 -5.90
CA GLN A 423 36.40 7.12 -6.74
C GLN A 423 36.38 6.74 -8.23
N GLY A 424 36.79 5.51 -8.57
CA GLY A 424 36.78 5.03 -9.95
C GLY A 424 35.37 4.97 -10.58
N CYS A 425 34.34 4.63 -9.79
CA CYS A 425 32.96 4.68 -10.24
C CYS A 425 32.52 6.13 -10.52
N ALA A 426 32.84 7.06 -9.62
CA ALA A 426 32.51 8.47 -9.78
C ALA A 426 33.17 9.12 -10.99
N GLU A 427 34.48 8.86 -11.19
CA GLU A 427 35.23 9.38 -12.35
C GLU A 427 34.67 8.83 -13.67
N LYS A 428 34.31 7.54 -13.73
CA LYS A 428 33.71 6.95 -14.91
C LYS A 428 32.34 7.54 -15.20
N ALA A 429 31.48 7.68 -14.19
CA ALA A 429 30.17 8.30 -14.33
C ALA A 429 30.26 9.73 -14.89
N LEU A 430 31.19 10.54 -14.36
CA LEU A 430 31.46 11.90 -14.84
C LEU A 430 31.90 11.89 -16.30
N LYS A 431 32.80 10.98 -16.66
CA LYS A 431 33.32 10.88 -18.05
C LYS A 431 32.24 10.51 -19.07
N LEU A 432 31.29 9.64 -18.67
CA LEU A 432 30.20 9.21 -19.54
C LEU A 432 29.11 10.30 -19.70
N GLY A 433 28.89 11.14 -18.69
CA GLY A 433 27.96 12.26 -18.73
C GLY A 433 26.45 11.91 -18.65
N ASN A 434 26.09 10.65 -18.91
CA ASN A 434 24.71 10.13 -18.87
C ASN A 434 24.45 9.19 -17.68
N VAL A 435 25.29 9.23 -16.67
CA VAL A 435 25.21 8.43 -15.45
C VAL A 435 24.92 9.34 -14.24
N LYS A 436 23.92 8.98 -13.45
CA LYS A 436 23.61 9.60 -12.16
C LYS A 436 23.94 8.63 -11.04
N LEU A 437 24.76 9.08 -10.10
CA LEU A 437 25.06 8.39 -8.86
C LEU A 437 24.19 9.00 -7.76
N VAL A 438 23.37 8.20 -7.12
CA VAL A 438 22.41 8.61 -6.09
C VAL A 438 22.73 7.86 -4.81
N GLU A 439 23.19 8.56 -3.79
CA GLU A 439 23.33 7.99 -2.46
C GLU A 439 21.97 8.00 -1.76
N TYR A 440 21.74 7.02 -0.88
CA TYR A 440 20.49 6.93 -0.13
C TYR A 440 20.15 8.24 0.61
N LYS A 441 21.14 8.93 1.18
CA LYS A 441 20.94 10.22 1.84
C LYS A 441 20.42 11.33 0.89
N ASP A 442 20.63 11.19 -0.42
CA ASP A 442 20.15 12.17 -1.40
C ASP A 442 18.66 11.93 -1.72
N ILE A 443 18.21 10.67 -1.61
CA ILE A 443 16.77 10.33 -1.70
C ILE A 443 15.98 11.03 -0.61
N LEU A 444 16.51 11.08 0.62
CA LEU A 444 15.84 11.71 1.77
C LEU A 444 15.70 13.24 1.67
N LYS A 445 16.45 13.87 0.77
CA LYS A 445 16.36 15.33 0.55
C LYS A 445 15.26 15.72 -0.44
N GLY A 446 14.72 14.79 -1.21
CA GLY A 446 13.65 14.98 -2.23
C GLY A 446 14.18 15.45 -3.58
#